data_73d1f150ae26d440d6baffda8976db5f
#
_entry.id   73d1f150ae26d440d6baffda8976db5f
#
_cell.length_a   1.000
_cell.length_b   1.000
_cell.length_c   1.000
_cell.angle_alpha   90.00
_cell.angle_beta   90.00
_cell.angle_gamma   90.00
#
_symmetry.space_group_name_H-M   'P 1'
#
loop_
_entity.id
_entity.type
_entity.pdbx_description
1 polymer ?
#
loop_
_entity_poly.entity_id
_entity_poly.type
_entity_poly.pdbx_seq_one_letter_code
_entity_poly.pdbx_strand_id
1 'polypeptide(L)'
;MLSDFRNRLRQQAGKLASAEVVALPVEGADCTSVLMAWEASVPDVVYETRTKLSSMEAEWREKIYQQLLKVMDLSLLDTLELADAGRQIREISQRLLDEYSAPVSASSRQLIIKQITDEVLGLGPLEPLLGDSSVSDILVNGFDSVYVERFGKLQRTDVRFRDDHHLLNIIDRIVSSLGRRIDESSPLVDARLKDGSRVNAIIPPLAIDGPSMSIRRFAVDLLNTQSLVQMGTLTPAIALMLKAIVRGRLNVLISGGTGSGKTTMLNVLSSFILHNE
;
A
#
# COMPACT_ATOMS: atom_id res chain seq x y z
N MET A 1 19.15 -39.85 -17.01
CA MET A 1 18.57 -38.57 -16.56
C MET A 1 19.62 -37.48 -16.17
N LEU A 2 20.58 -37.77 -15.29
CA LEU A 2 21.67 -36.84 -14.93
C LEU A 2 22.69 -36.58 -16.05
N SER A 3 22.95 -37.59 -16.90
CA SER A 3 23.83 -37.48 -18.07
C SER A 3 23.27 -36.55 -19.18
N ASP A 4 21.96 -36.56 -19.41
CA ASP A 4 21.28 -35.71 -20.39
C ASP A 4 21.23 -34.27 -19.94
N PHE A 5 21.10 -34.02 -18.64
CA PHE A 5 21.11 -32.66 -18.08
C PHE A 5 22.51 -32.04 -18.21
N ARG A 6 23.57 -32.82 -17.91
CA ARG A 6 24.95 -32.36 -18.04
C ARG A 6 25.33 -32.04 -19.49
N ASN A 7 24.81 -32.78 -20.47
CA ASN A 7 25.02 -32.54 -21.88
C ASN A 7 24.26 -31.31 -22.39
N ARG A 8 23.03 -31.06 -21.92
CA ARG A 8 22.27 -29.85 -22.25
C ARG A 8 22.90 -28.59 -21.65
N LEU A 9 23.43 -28.66 -20.42
CA LEU A 9 24.18 -27.54 -19.83
C LEU A 9 25.47 -27.24 -20.59
N ARG A 10 26.22 -28.27 -21.06
CA ARG A 10 27.43 -28.08 -21.87
C ARG A 10 27.14 -27.48 -23.25
N GLN A 11 26.05 -27.85 -23.92
CA GLN A 11 25.65 -27.26 -25.17
C GLN A 11 25.21 -25.79 -25.05
N GLN A 12 24.57 -25.43 -23.95
CA GLN A 12 24.20 -24.03 -23.68
C GLN A 12 25.40 -23.19 -23.21
N ALA A 13 26.28 -23.73 -22.40
CA ALA A 13 27.50 -23.07 -21.96
C ALA A 13 28.46 -22.78 -23.15
N GLY A 14 28.53 -23.69 -24.12
CA GLY A 14 29.34 -23.50 -25.35
C GLY A 14 28.84 -22.35 -26.24
N LYS A 15 27.54 -21.99 -26.18
CA LYS A 15 26.97 -20.84 -26.89
C LYS A 15 27.22 -19.51 -26.15
N LEU A 16 27.55 -19.54 -24.86
CA LEU A 16 27.83 -18.36 -24.02
C LEU A 16 29.33 -17.98 -24.01
N ALA A 17 30.23 -18.85 -24.43
CA ALA A 17 31.67 -18.61 -24.47
C ALA A 17 32.12 -17.59 -25.53
N SER A 18 31.21 -17.08 -26.36
CA SER A 18 31.51 -16.06 -27.43
C SER A 18 31.06 -14.64 -27.04
N ALA A 19 30.55 -14.43 -25.81
CA ALA A 19 30.25 -13.08 -25.32
C ALA A 19 31.43 -12.63 -24.45
N GLU A 20 32.12 -11.56 -24.87
CA GLU A 20 33.18 -10.91 -24.09
C GLU A 20 32.67 -10.55 -22.70
N VAL A 21 33.18 -11.25 -21.70
CA VAL A 21 32.95 -10.89 -20.29
C VAL A 21 33.95 -9.78 -19.97
N VAL A 22 33.49 -8.53 -19.97
CA VAL A 22 34.23 -7.43 -19.38
C VAL A 22 34.15 -7.61 -17.86
N ALA A 23 35.18 -8.21 -17.29
CA ALA A 23 35.35 -8.28 -15.86
C ALA A 23 35.75 -6.89 -15.34
N LEU A 24 34.87 -6.24 -14.59
CA LEU A 24 35.24 -5.09 -13.78
C LEU A 24 36.04 -5.60 -12.58
N PRO A 25 37.20 -4.98 -12.24
CA PRO A 25 37.97 -5.40 -11.10
C PRO A 25 37.27 -4.96 -9.80
N VAL A 26 36.74 -5.92 -9.04
CA VAL A 26 36.33 -5.72 -7.67
C VAL A 26 37.41 -6.28 -6.77
N GLU A 27 38.51 -5.53 -6.63
CA GLU A 27 39.46 -5.74 -5.54
C GLU A 27 39.09 -4.79 -4.38
N GLY A 28 38.71 -5.35 -3.23
CA GLY A 28 38.88 -4.66 -1.94
C GLY A 28 37.78 -3.75 -1.43
N ALA A 29 36.54 -3.89 -1.86
CA ALA A 29 35.44 -3.16 -1.21
C ALA A 29 34.94 -3.95 0.02
N ASP A 30 35.20 -3.42 1.21
CA ASP A 30 34.67 -3.89 2.47
C ASP A 30 33.12 -3.75 2.44
N CYS A 31 32.40 -4.85 2.72
CA CYS A 31 30.92 -4.89 2.73
C CYS A 31 30.30 -3.80 3.63
N THR A 32 31.02 -3.35 4.64
CA THR A 32 30.60 -2.27 5.55
C THR A 32 30.58 -0.92 4.85
N SER A 33 31.52 -0.63 3.95
CA SER A 33 31.58 0.63 3.21
C SER A 33 30.47 0.75 2.14
N VAL A 34 30.08 -0.38 1.55
CA VAL A 34 28.97 -0.44 0.58
C VAL A 34 27.63 -0.26 1.28
N LEU A 35 27.45 -0.81 2.47
CA LEU A 35 26.26 -0.62 3.31
C LEU A 35 26.13 0.83 3.79
N MET A 36 27.23 1.45 4.22
CA MET A 36 27.24 2.86 4.65
C MET A 36 26.98 3.83 3.49
N ALA A 37 27.47 3.54 2.29
CA ALA A 37 27.19 4.34 1.09
C ALA A 37 25.72 4.22 0.63
N TRP A 38 25.08 3.07 0.85
CA TRP A 38 23.67 2.85 0.60
C TRP A 38 22.78 3.67 1.57
N GLU A 39 23.11 3.68 2.86
CA GLU A 39 22.38 4.48 3.86
C GLU A 39 22.48 6.00 3.61
N ALA A 40 23.61 6.46 3.08
CA ALA A 40 23.83 7.88 2.76
C ALA A 40 23.17 8.34 1.43
N SER A 41 22.78 7.42 0.56
CA SER A 41 22.21 7.74 -0.76
C SER A 41 20.69 7.68 -0.86
N VAL A 42 20.00 7.33 0.22
CA VAL A 42 18.52 7.47 0.30
C VAL A 42 18.26 8.94 0.61
N PRO A 43 17.82 9.77 -0.35
CA PRO A 43 17.40 11.12 -0.01
C PRO A 43 16.25 11.00 0.99
N ASP A 44 16.33 11.73 2.10
CA ASP A 44 15.17 12.06 2.92
C ASP A 44 14.22 12.91 2.05
N VAL A 45 13.53 12.26 1.14
CA VAL A 45 12.43 12.88 0.43
C VAL A 45 11.31 12.93 1.45
N VAL A 46 11.32 13.98 2.24
CA VAL A 46 10.15 14.45 2.98
C VAL A 46 9.12 14.78 1.91
N TYR A 47 8.26 13.83 1.58
CA TYR A 47 7.04 14.11 0.84
C TYR A 47 6.15 14.96 1.76
N GLU A 48 6.43 16.27 1.79
CA GLU A 48 5.49 17.26 2.29
C GLU A 48 4.27 17.25 1.36
N THR A 49 3.46 16.24 1.46
CA THR A 49 2.06 16.40 1.10
C THR A 49 1.52 17.41 2.13
N ARG A 50 1.18 18.61 1.68
CA ARG A 50 0.40 19.60 2.46
C ARG A 50 -0.98 19.03 2.75
N THR A 51 -1.04 18.02 3.61
CA THR A 51 -2.25 17.35 4.07
C THR A 51 -2.68 17.85 5.44
N LYS A 52 -1.93 18.76 6.05
CA LYS A 52 -2.26 19.33 7.36
C LYS A 52 -3.05 20.61 7.20
N LEU A 53 -4.28 20.56 7.65
CA LEU A 53 -5.05 21.75 7.97
C LEU A 53 -4.49 22.35 9.27
N SER A 54 -4.49 23.69 9.38
CA SER A 54 -4.27 24.38 10.66
C SER A 54 -5.40 24.02 11.64
N SER A 55 -5.19 24.28 12.93
CA SER A 55 -6.22 24.04 13.95
C SER A 55 -7.55 24.70 13.61
N MET A 56 -7.52 25.96 13.17
CA MET A 56 -8.69 26.70 12.74
C MET A 56 -9.38 26.09 11.50
N GLU A 57 -8.59 25.66 10.51
CA GLU A 57 -9.13 25.03 9.31
C GLU A 57 -9.74 23.66 9.61
N ALA A 58 -9.18 22.91 10.57
CA ALA A 58 -9.74 21.67 11.05
C ALA A 58 -11.09 21.86 11.78
N GLU A 59 -11.22 22.94 12.58
CA GLU A 59 -12.50 23.33 13.18
C GLU A 59 -13.55 23.67 12.11
N TRP A 60 -13.15 24.40 11.07
CA TRP A 60 -14.04 24.70 9.95
C TRP A 60 -14.45 23.44 9.19
N ARG A 61 -13.52 22.52 8.94
CA ARG A 61 -13.83 21.23 8.34
C ARG A 61 -14.91 20.51 9.15
N GLU A 62 -14.74 20.41 10.46
CA GLU A 62 -15.70 19.71 11.32
C GLU A 62 -17.06 20.42 11.31
N LYS A 63 -17.10 21.76 11.39
CA LYS A 63 -18.33 22.53 11.34
C LYS A 63 -19.08 22.30 10.03
N ILE A 64 -18.40 22.35 8.89
CA ILE A 64 -19.01 22.11 7.58
C ILE A 64 -19.50 20.67 7.45
N TYR A 65 -18.73 19.70 7.93
CA TYR A 65 -19.13 18.28 7.95
C TYR A 65 -20.43 18.07 8.74
N GLN A 66 -20.53 18.66 9.94
CA GLN A 66 -21.73 18.55 10.77
C GLN A 66 -22.96 19.23 10.12
N GLN A 67 -22.79 20.33 9.40
CA GLN A 67 -23.87 20.95 8.65
C GLN A 67 -24.27 20.17 7.41
N LEU A 68 -23.29 19.58 6.71
CA LEU A 68 -23.55 18.70 5.57
C LEU A 68 -24.46 17.54 5.98
N LEU A 69 -24.16 16.89 7.11
CA LEU A 69 -24.96 15.77 7.63
C LEU A 69 -26.41 16.16 7.99
N LYS A 70 -26.67 17.45 8.31
CA LYS A 70 -28.04 17.95 8.59
C LYS A 70 -28.82 18.27 7.34
N VAL A 71 -28.13 18.72 6.29
CA VAL A 71 -28.75 19.17 5.03
C VAL A 71 -28.94 18.02 4.04
N MET A 72 -28.06 17.02 4.11
CA MET A 72 -28.04 15.91 3.18
C MET A 72 -28.70 14.67 3.79
N ASP A 73 -29.62 14.08 3.05
CA ASP A 73 -30.16 12.76 3.38
C ASP A 73 -29.17 11.70 2.89
N LEU A 74 -28.44 11.10 3.83
CA LEU A 74 -27.42 10.09 3.53
C LEU A 74 -28.02 8.83 2.88
N SER A 75 -29.31 8.54 3.11
CA SER A 75 -29.97 7.38 2.51
C SER A 75 -30.11 7.48 0.99
N LEU A 76 -30.12 8.71 0.47
CA LEU A 76 -30.13 8.95 -0.98
C LEU A 76 -28.77 8.68 -1.63
N LEU A 77 -27.67 8.80 -0.89
CA LEU A 77 -26.33 8.54 -1.42
C LEU A 77 -26.13 7.08 -1.82
N ASP A 78 -26.76 6.15 -1.09
CA ASP A 78 -26.67 4.72 -1.38
C ASP A 78 -27.33 4.34 -2.72
N THR A 79 -28.21 5.21 -3.24
CA THR A 79 -28.91 5.00 -4.51
C THR A 79 -28.20 5.65 -5.71
N LEU A 80 -27.22 6.53 -5.47
CA LEU A 80 -26.49 7.26 -6.49
C LEU A 80 -25.20 6.54 -6.90
N GLU A 81 -24.73 6.79 -8.10
CA GLU A 81 -23.37 6.41 -8.48
C GLU A 81 -22.36 7.22 -7.66
N LEU A 82 -21.25 6.58 -7.26
CA LEU A 82 -20.19 7.20 -6.44
C LEU A 82 -19.69 8.55 -7.01
N ALA A 83 -19.63 8.67 -8.35
CA ALA A 83 -19.21 9.90 -9.01
C ALA A 83 -20.21 11.05 -8.79
N ASP A 84 -21.52 10.76 -8.83
CA ASP A 84 -22.58 11.74 -8.65
C ASP A 84 -22.74 12.12 -7.18
N ALA A 85 -22.69 11.15 -6.28
CA ALA A 85 -22.65 11.39 -4.84
C ALA A 85 -21.46 12.30 -4.47
N GLY A 86 -20.26 12.02 -4.99
CA GLY A 86 -19.08 12.85 -4.78
C GLY A 86 -19.23 14.28 -5.34
N ARG A 87 -19.95 14.44 -6.44
CA ARG A 87 -20.25 15.78 -7.01
C ARG A 87 -21.18 16.56 -6.09
N GLN A 88 -22.27 15.96 -5.64
CA GLN A 88 -23.22 16.59 -4.73
C GLN A 88 -22.57 17.02 -3.40
N ILE A 89 -21.77 16.15 -2.79
CA ILE A 89 -21.03 16.48 -1.56
C ILE A 89 -20.12 17.69 -1.77
N ARG A 90 -19.38 17.73 -2.87
CA ARG A 90 -18.50 18.87 -3.20
C ARG A 90 -19.29 20.17 -3.37
N GLU A 91 -20.41 20.13 -4.10
CA GLU A 91 -21.26 21.30 -4.36
C GLU A 91 -21.88 21.84 -3.06
N ILE A 92 -22.43 20.96 -2.21
CA ILE A 92 -23.01 21.37 -0.94
C ILE A 92 -21.92 21.89 0.00
N SER A 93 -20.78 21.22 0.11
CA SER A 93 -19.66 21.65 0.95
C SER A 93 -19.13 23.01 0.51
N GLN A 94 -19.01 23.26 -0.81
CA GLN A 94 -18.61 24.55 -1.36
C GLN A 94 -19.62 25.63 -0.99
N ARG A 95 -20.92 25.37 -1.16
CA ARG A 95 -22.00 26.32 -0.79
C ARG A 95 -21.97 26.65 0.68
N LEU A 96 -21.81 25.66 1.56
CA LEU A 96 -21.73 25.89 3.01
C LEU A 96 -20.49 26.72 3.38
N LEU A 97 -19.33 26.50 2.77
CA LEU A 97 -18.13 27.31 2.99
C LEU A 97 -18.34 28.76 2.57
N ASP A 98 -19.10 29.01 1.51
CA ASP A 98 -19.42 30.37 1.03
C ASP A 98 -20.47 31.03 1.92
N GLU A 99 -21.54 30.33 2.29
CA GLU A 99 -22.60 30.80 3.18
C GLU A 99 -22.08 31.22 4.55
N TYR A 100 -21.19 30.42 5.14
CA TYR A 100 -20.56 30.77 6.41
C TYR A 100 -19.38 31.72 6.28
N SER A 101 -19.06 32.17 5.07
CA SER A 101 -17.92 33.09 4.81
C SER A 101 -16.63 32.58 5.51
N ALA A 102 -16.35 31.29 5.40
CA ALA A 102 -15.24 30.66 6.11
C ALA A 102 -13.91 31.34 5.74
N PRO A 103 -13.12 31.84 6.73
CA PRO A 103 -11.87 32.56 6.49
C PRO A 103 -10.72 31.60 6.15
N VAL A 104 -10.89 30.83 5.09
CA VAL A 104 -9.91 29.81 4.65
C VAL A 104 -9.44 30.12 3.23
N SER A 105 -8.17 29.79 2.95
CA SER A 105 -7.59 29.99 1.61
C SER A 105 -8.26 29.10 0.56
N ALA A 106 -8.12 29.45 -0.73
CA ALA A 106 -8.67 28.62 -1.81
C ALA A 106 -8.10 27.18 -1.81
N SER A 107 -6.81 27.03 -1.49
CA SER A 107 -6.17 25.72 -1.37
C SER A 107 -6.71 24.93 -0.16
N SER A 108 -6.92 25.57 0.98
CA SER A 108 -7.50 24.95 2.17
C SER A 108 -8.96 24.55 1.95
N ARG A 109 -9.72 25.35 1.18
CA ARG A 109 -11.10 24.99 0.78
C ARG A 109 -11.15 23.68 0.02
N GLN A 110 -10.29 23.54 -0.98
CA GLN A 110 -10.21 22.29 -1.76
C GLN A 110 -9.83 21.10 -0.89
N LEU A 111 -8.89 21.29 0.04
CA LEU A 111 -8.47 20.24 0.97
C LEU A 111 -9.60 19.86 1.94
N ILE A 112 -10.33 20.83 2.49
CA ILE A 112 -11.49 20.60 3.36
C ILE A 112 -12.57 19.82 2.61
N ILE A 113 -12.93 20.24 1.39
CA ILE A 113 -13.94 19.56 0.58
C ILE A 113 -13.52 18.15 0.25
N LYS A 114 -12.25 17.94 -0.10
CA LYS A 114 -11.70 16.61 -0.34
C LYS A 114 -11.82 15.74 0.89
N GLN A 115 -11.34 16.21 2.06
CA GLN A 115 -11.41 15.45 3.30
C GLN A 115 -12.85 15.12 3.72
N ILE A 116 -13.81 16.04 3.52
CA ILE A 116 -15.23 15.77 3.76
C ILE A 116 -15.75 14.70 2.80
N THR A 117 -15.37 14.77 1.53
CA THR A 117 -15.77 13.74 0.55
C THR A 117 -15.20 12.37 0.91
N ASP A 118 -13.91 12.32 1.29
CA ASP A 118 -13.23 11.11 1.74
C ASP A 118 -13.85 10.54 3.02
N GLU A 119 -14.36 11.42 3.91
CA GLU A 119 -15.05 11.03 5.15
C GLU A 119 -16.42 10.42 4.89
N VAL A 120 -17.18 10.99 3.94
CA VAL A 120 -18.56 10.55 3.66
C VAL A 120 -18.60 9.31 2.76
N LEU A 121 -17.82 9.30 1.69
CA LEU A 121 -17.87 8.25 0.66
C LEU A 121 -16.74 7.25 0.74
N GLY A 122 -15.60 7.67 1.28
CA GLY A 122 -14.38 6.87 1.35
C GLY A 122 -14.14 6.27 2.73
N LEU A 123 -12.87 6.00 2.97
CA LEU A 123 -12.37 5.44 4.24
C LEU A 123 -11.81 6.53 5.17
N GLY A 124 -12.31 7.76 5.03
CA GLY A 124 -11.99 8.89 5.89
C GLY A 124 -10.49 9.19 5.97
N PRO A 125 -9.93 9.22 7.20
CA PRO A 125 -8.51 9.55 7.40
C PRO A 125 -7.53 8.60 6.72
N LEU A 126 -7.95 7.41 6.28
CA LEU A 126 -7.09 6.43 5.62
C LEU A 126 -6.88 6.70 4.13
N GLU A 127 -7.76 7.48 3.49
CA GLU A 127 -7.69 7.74 2.04
C GLU A 127 -6.34 8.27 1.56
N PRO A 128 -5.71 9.25 2.24
CA PRO A 128 -4.37 9.72 1.85
C PRO A 128 -3.30 8.63 1.92
N LEU A 129 -3.41 7.70 2.90
CA LEU A 129 -2.46 6.60 3.05
C LEU A 129 -2.69 5.51 2.01
N LEU A 130 -3.95 5.25 1.65
CA LEU A 130 -4.32 4.33 0.59
C LEU A 130 -3.96 4.87 -0.80
N GLY A 131 -3.95 6.19 -0.98
CA GLY A 131 -3.50 6.84 -2.21
C GLY A 131 -1.98 6.87 -2.40
N ASP A 132 -1.21 6.68 -1.34
CA ASP A 132 0.26 6.72 -1.38
C ASP A 132 0.83 5.35 -1.78
N SER A 133 1.39 5.26 -2.99
CA SER A 133 1.97 4.02 -3.53
C SER A 133 3.22 3.54 -2.77
N SER A 134 3.88 4.41 -1.99
CA SER A 134 5.04 4.04 -1.17
C SER A 134 4.66 3.25 0.09
N VAL A 135 3.38 3.26 0.50
CA VAL A 135 2.87 2.56 1.67
C VAL A 135 2.56 1.11 1.31
N SER A 136 3.21 0.16 2.00
CA SER A 136 2.95 -1.27 1.85
C SER A 136 1.91 -1.78 2.85
N ASP A 137 1.98 -1.32 4.09
CA ASP A 137 1.09 -1.74 5.17
C ASP A 137 0.61 -0.52 5.96
N ILE A 138 -0.66 -0.54 6.38
CA ILE A 138 -1.26 0.45 7.28
C ILE A 138 -1.70 -0.30 8.54
N LEU A 139 -1.25 0.17 9.69
CA LEU A 139 -1.57 -0.40 10.99
C LEU A 139 -2.28 0.64 11.85
N VAL A 140 -3.48 0.35 12.28
CA VAL A 140 -4.31 1.19 13.14
C VAL A 140 -4.46 0.51 14.49
N ASN A 141 -3.94 1.13 15.53
CA ASN A 141 -4.02 0.64 16.93
C ASN A 141 -4.78 1.67 17.78
N GLY A 142 -6.11 1.55 17.79
CA GLY A 142 -6.99 2.56 18.35
C GLY A 142 -7.10 3.81 17.47
N PHE A 143 -7.86 4.79 17.94
CA PHE A 143 -8.23 5.97 17.14
C PHE A 143 -7.07 6.97 16.91
N ASP A 144 -6.04 6.98 17.75
CA ASP A 144 -4.97 8.00 17.76
C ASP A 144 -3.61 7.48 17.27
N SER A 145 -3.49 6.19 16.99
CA SER A 145 -2.20 5.54 16.73
C SER A 145 -2.22 4.81 15.39
N VAL A 146 -1.88 5.54 14.33
CA VAL A 146 -1.80 5.01 12.96
C VAL A 146 -0.34 4.97 12.50
N TYR A 147 0.08 3.79 12.05
CA TYR A 147 1.41 3.53 11.52
C TYR A 147 1.32 3.09 10.08
N VAL A 148 2.36 3.36 9.32
CA VAL A 148 2.53 2.85 7.96
C VAL A 148 3.89 2.19 7.82
N GLU A 149 3.96 1.17 7.00
CA GLU A 149 5.23 0.63 6.54
C GLU A 149 5.57 1.23 5.17
N ARG A 150 6.76 1.83 5.07
CA ARG A 150 7.34 2.33 3.82
C ARG A 150 8.75 1.76 3.67
N PHE A 151 9.02 1.14 2.54
CA PHE A 151 10.34 0.56 2.25
C PHE A 151 10.87 -0.36 3.36
N GLY A 152 9.98 -1.16 3.98
CA GLY A 152 10.32 -2.08 5.06
C GLY A 152 10.55 -1.41 6.43
N LYS A 153 10.27 -0.10 6.57
CA LYS A 153 10.39 0.63 7.83
C LYS A 153 9.01 1.08 8.32
N LEU A 154 8.71 0.76 9.57
CA LEU A 154 7.49 1.20 10.24
C LEU A 154 7.64 2.64 10.72
N GLN A 155 6.68 3.50 10.38
CA GLN A 155 6.65 4.92 10.71
C GLN A 155 5.30 5.30 11.31
N ARG A 156 5.30 6.08 12.38
CA ARG A 156 4.08 6.66 12.92
C ARG A 156 3.62 7.80 12.00
N THR A 157 2.33 7.87 11.74
CA THR A 157 1.72 8.95 10.96
C THR A 157 1.07 9.99 11.88
N ASP A 158 0.70 11.14 11.31
CA ASP A 158 -0.12 12.14 11.99
C ASP A 158 -1.63 11.92 11.78
N VAL A 159 -2.00 10.87 11.05
CA VAL A 159 -3.38 10.50 10.79
C VAL A 159 -4.02 10.01 12.11
N ARG A 160 -5.23 10.50 12.40
CA ARG A 160 -6.01 10.13 13.57
C ARG A 160 -7.48 10.06 13.22
N PHE A 161 -8.18 9.17 13.88
CA PHE A 161 -9.63 9.18 13.91
C PHE A 161 -10.11 10.12 15.03
N ARG A 162 -11.39 10.50 15.02
CA ARG A 162 -11.96 11.36 16.08
C ARG A 162 -12.00 10.65 17.42
N ASP A 163 -12.48 9.41 17.40
CA ASP A 163 -12.66 8.53 18.55
C ASP A 163 -12.74 7.07 18.06
N ASP A 164 -12.85 6.13 18.99
CA ASP A 164 -13.01 4.70 18.68
C ASP A 164 -14.30 4.40 17.92
N HIS A 165 -15.37 5.17 18.16
CA HIS A 165 -16.63 4.99 17.44
C HIS A 165 -16.48 5.34 15.95
N HIS A 166 -15.75 6.40 15.64
CA HIS A 166 -15.40 6.75 14.26
C HIS A 166 -14.58 5.66 13.58
N LEU A 167 -13.58 5.09 14.31
CA LEU A 167 -12.79 3.97 13.79
C LEU A 167 -13.66 2.73 13.54
N LEU A 168 -14.56 2.40 14.48
CA LEU A 168 -15.53 1.30 14.31
C LEU A 168 -16.41 1.49 13.07
N ASN A 169 -16.92 2.69 12.84
CA ASN A 169 -17.73 3.00 11.65
C ASN A 169 -16.94 2.81 10.35
N ILE A 170 -15.66 3.19 10.31
CA ILE A 170 -14.81 2.95 9.14
C ILE A 170 -14.54 1.45 8.96
N ILE A 171 -14.26 0.72 10.04
CA ILE A 171 -14.09 -0.75 9.99
C ILE A 171 -15.36 -1.41 9.47
N ASP A 172 -16.53 -1.05 10.00
CA ASP A 172 -17.81 -1.62 9.57
C ASP A 172 -18.08 -1.32 8.09
N ARG A 173 -17.83 -0.09 7.64
CA ARG A 173 -17.94 0.30 6.22
C ARG A 173 -17.08 -0.56 5.30
N ILE A 174 -15.82 -0.80 5.68
CA ILE A 174 -14.91 -1.68 4.92
C ILE A 174 -15.48 -3.09 4.86
N VAL A 175 -15.83 -3.65 6.01
CA VAL A 175 -16.28 -5.04 6.16
C VAL A 175 -17.61 -5.28 5.45
N SER A 176 -18.56 -4.35 5.60
CA SER A 176 -19.88 -4.41 4.95
C SER A 176 -19.77 -4.30 3.43
N SER A 177 -18.84 -3.48 2.90
CA SER A 177 -18.58 -3.41 1.45
C SER A 177 -18.11 -4.73 0.83
N LEU A 178 -17.61 -5.63 1.66
CA LEU A 178 -17.16 -6.98 1.29
C LEU A 178 -18.21 -8.06 1.55
N GLY A 179 -19.44 -7.66 1.93
CA GLY A 179 -20.54 -8.57 2.24
C GLY A 179 -20.30 -9.38 3.53
N ARG A 180 -19.46 -8.87 4.43
CA ARG A 180 -19.15 -9.47 5.73
C ARG A 180 -19.72 -8.61 6.85
N ARG A 181 -19.69 -9.13 8.08
CA ARG A 181 -20.12 -8.45 9.29
C ARG A 181 -19.03 -8.55 10.34
N ILE A 182 -18.92 -7.53 11.15
CA ILE A 182 -18.11 -7.50 12.36
C ILE A 182 -18.95 -6.91 13.49
N ASP A 183 -19.11 -7.65 14.57
CA ASP A 183 -19.90 -7.25 15.74
C ASP A 183 -19.35 -7.93 17.00
N GLU A 184 -19.94 -7.66 18.17
CA GLU A 184 -19.52 -8.24 19.45
C GLU A 184 -19.55 -9.78 19.47
N SER A 185 -20.41 -10.41 18.66
CA SER A 185 -20.52 -11.87 18.54
C SER A 185 -19.45 -12.44 17.60
N SER A 186 -18.99 -11.64 16.63
CA SER A 186 -17.96 -11.98 15.67
C SER A 186 -16.96 -10.82 15.52
N PRO A 187 -16.14 -10.59 16.58
CA PRO A 187 -15.32 -9.38 16.68
C PRO A 187 -14.01 -9.40 15.91
N LEU A 188 -13.80 -10.37 15.06
CA LEU A 188 -12.62 -10.53 14.21
C LEU A 188 -13.04 -10.75 12.76
N VAL A 189 -12.41 -10.05 11.83
CA VAL A 189 -12.59 -10.25 10.40
C VAL A 189 -11.24 -10.27 9.69
N ASP A 190 -11.11 -11.18 8.72
CA ASP A 190 -10.03 -11.24 7.75
C ASP A 190 -10.67 -11.25 6.36
N ALA A 191 -10.36 -10.27 5.54
CA ALA A 191 -11.01 -10.08 4.24
C ALA A 191 -10.03 -9.53 3.21
N ARG A 192 -10.47 -9.49 1.94
CA ARG A 192 -9.73 -8.87 0.84
C ARG A 192 -10.57 -7.78 0.21
N LEU A 193 -9.96 -6.62 0.05
CA LEU A 193 -10.55 -5.50 -0.69
C LEU A 193 -10.63 -5.81 -2.20
N LYS A 194 -11.37 -5.00 -2.93
CA LYS A 194 -11.53 -5.15 -4.39
C LYS A 194 -10.22 -5.00 -5.16
N ASP A 195 -9.27 -4.22 -4.63
CA ASP A 195 -7.92 -4.06 -5.18
C ASP A 195 -6.97 -5.23 -4.85
N GLY A 196 -7.44 -6.25 -4.11
CA GLY A 196 -6.66 -7.40 -3.67
C GLY A 196 -5.94 -7.21 -2.34
N SER A 197 -5.96 -6.02 -1.75
CA SER A 197 -5.39 -5.73 -0.44
C SER A 197 -6.07 -6.55 0.65
N ARG A 198 -5.31 -7.03 1.62
CA ARG A 198 -5.82 -7.82 2.74
C ARG A 198 -6.11 -6.91 3.93
N VAL A 199 -7.30 -7.00 4.47
CA VAL A 199 -7.72 -6.29 5.69
C VAL A 199 -7.96 -7.29 6.79
N ASN A 200 -7.37 -7.03 7.95
CA ASN A 200 -7.68 -7.72 9.19
C ASN A 200 -8.13 -6.68 10.20
N ALA A 201 -9.27 -6.88 10.84
CA ALA A 201 -9.77 -6.00 11.88
C ALA A 201 -10.24 -6.80 13.09
N ILE A 202 -10.04 -6.23 14.27
CA ILE A 202 -10.43 -6.77 15.55
C ILE A 202 -11.07 -5.65 16.38
N ILE A 203 -12.21 -5.94 17.02
CA ILE A 203 -12.95 -4.99 17.83
C ILE A 203 -13.19 -5.54 19.25
N PRO A 204 -13.62 -4.71 20.21
CA PRO A 204 -14.10 -5.21 21.49
C PRO A 204 -15.21 -6.26 21.34
N PRO A 205 -15.30 -7.29 22.20
CA PRO A 205 -14.55 -7.46 23.44
C PRO A 205 -13.15 -8.10 23.29
N LEU A 206 -12.75 -8.57 22.13
CA LEU A 206 -11.43 -9.20 21.93
C LEU A 206 -10.29 -8.18 21.92
N ALA A 207 -10.51 -6.99 21.34
CA ALA A 207 -9.56 -5.89 21.37
C ALA A 207 -9.71 -5.09 22.65
N ILE A 208 -8.85 -5.36 23.64
CA ILE A 208 -8.94 -4.78 24.99
C ILE A 208 -8.64 -3.26 24.97
N ASP A 209 -7.67 -2.85 24.15
CA ASP A 209 -7.19 -1.46 24.07
C ASP A 209 -7.94 -0.62 23.00
N GLY A 210 -9.10 -1.11 22.54
CA GLY A 210 -9.87 -0.46 21.50
C GLY A 210 -9.76 -1.16 20.13
N PRO A 211 -10.54 -0.71 19.14
CA PRO A 211 -10.56 -1.31 17.82
C PRO A 211 -9.18 -1.22 17.15
N SER A 212 -8.77 -2.28 16.47
CA SER A 212 -7.52 -2.31 15.72
C SER A 212 -7.73 -2.87 14.33
N MET A 213 -6.97 -2.37 13.37
CA MET A 213 -7.07 -2.80 11.97
C MET A 213 -5.70 -2.79 11.30
N SER A 214 -5.45 -3.76 10.44
CA SER A 214 -4.30 -3.75 9.53
C SER A 214 -4.77 -3.91 8.08
N ILE A 215 -4.19 -3.10 7.20
CA ILE A 215 -4.41 -3.19 5.76
C ILE A 215 -3.06 -3.45 5.11
N ARG A 216 -2.90 -4.65 4.54
CA ARG A 216 -1.73 -5.00 3.74
C ARG A 216 -2.06 -4.82 2.27
N ARG A 217 -1.43 -3.84 1.65
CA ARG A 217 -1.70 -3.52 0.25
C ARG A 217 -1.20 -4.59 -0.70
N PHE A 218 -1.97 -4.83 -1.73
CA PHE A 218 -1.49 -5.65 -2.84
C PHE A 218 -0.51 -4.82 -3.66
N ALA A 219 0.74 -5.30 -3.82
CA ALA A 219 1.73 -4.61 -4.63
C ALA A 219 1.27 -4.55 -6.08
N VAL A 220 0.94 -3.36 -6.56
CA VAL A 220 0.50 -3.13 -7.94
C VAL A 220 1.66 -3.28 -8.90
N ASP A 221 2.86 -2.89 -8.48
CA ASP A 221 4.07 -2.99 -9.29
C ASP A 221 4.71 -4.38 -9.17
N LEU A 222 4.31 -5.27 -10.05
CA LEU A 222 4.98 -6.55 -10.21
C LEU A 222 6.36 -6.31 -10.81
N LEU A 223 7.38 -6.37 -9.94
CA LEU A 223 8.77 -6.31 -10.40
C LEU A 223 9.03 -7.46 -11.38
N ASN A 224 9.59 -7.13 -12.52
CA ASN A 224 10.00 -8.10 -13.52
C ASN A 224 11.52 -8.38 -13.42
N THR A 225 11.99 -9.35 -14.19
CA THR A 225 13.42 -9.73 -14.22
C THR A 225 14.32 -8.55 -14.55
N GLN A 226 13.91 -7.70 -15.51
CA GLN A 226 14.72 -6.55 -15.92
C GLN A 226 14.82 -5.52 -14.79
N SER A 227 13.73 -5.26 -14.07
CA SER A 227 13.72 -4.39 -12.90
C SER A 227 14.69 -4.88 -11.82
N LEU A 228 14.71 -6.19 -11.53
CA LEU A 228 15.65 -6.76 -10.55
C LEU A 228 17.11 -6.67 -10.99
N VAL A 229 17.37 -6.78 -12.30
CA VAL A 229 18.72 -6.58 -12.84
C VAL A 229 19.12 -5.11 -12.78
N GLN A 230 18.23 -4.17 -13.12
CA GLN A 230 18.50 -2.73 -13.02
C GLN A 230 18.76 -2.26 -11.60
N MET A 231 18.03 -2.82 -10.64
CA MET A 231 18.24 -2.56 -9.19
C MET A 231 19.47 -3.26 -8.61
N GLY A 232 20.20 -4.06 -9.40
CA GLY A 232 21.37 -4.80 -8.94
C GLY A 232 21.07 -6.01 -8.05
N THR A 233 19.80 -6.36 -7.87
CA THR A 233 19.40 -7.55 -7.09
C THR A 233 19.80 -8.85 -7.79
N LEU A 234 19.78 -8.87 -9.11
CA LEU A 234 20.20 -9.99 -9.95
C LEU A 234 21.22 -9.54 -10.99
N THR A 235 22.20 -10.38 -11.27
CA THR A 235 23.02 -10.19 -12.47
C THR A 235 22.30 -10.82 -13.69
N PRO A 236 22.56 -10.35 -14.92
CA PRO A 236 21.98 -10.95 -16.12
C PRO A 236 22.25 -12.46 -16.25
N ALA A 237 23.43 -12.90 -15.81
CA ALA A 237 23.81 -14.31 -15.82
C ALA A 237 22.96 -15.15 -14.85
N ILE A 238 22.73 -14.63 -13.63
CA ILE A 238 21.86 -15.28 -12.63
C ILE A 238 20.43 -15.32 -13.15
N ALA A 239 19.92 -14.25 -13.73
CA ALA A 239 18.57 -14.21 -14.29
C ALA A 239 18.37 -15.27 -15.39
N LEU A 240 19.36 -15.44 -16.27
CA LEU A 240 19.34 -16.48 -17.31
C LEU A 240 19.38 -17.89 -16.72
N MET A 241 20.21 -18.11 -15.70
CA MET A 241 20.29 -19.39 -14.99
C MET A 241 18.96 -19.74 -14.31
N LEU A 242 18.34 -18.79 -13.60
CA LEU A 242 17.04 -18.98 -12.94
C LEU A 242 15.94 -19.30 -13.97
N LYS A 243 15.92 -18.63 -15.11
CA LYS A 243 15.02 -18.94 -16.22
C LYS A 243 15.22 -20.37 -16.74
N ALA A 244 16.47 -20.82 -16.87
CA ALA A 244 16.77 -22.19 -17.32
C ALA A 244 16.31 -23.23 -16.27
N ILE A 245 16.50 -22.95 -14.96
CA ILE A 245 16.06 -23.80 -13.85
C ILE A 245 14.53 -23.98 -13.91
N VAL A 246 13.77 -22.90 -14.02
CA VAL A 246 12.29 -22.96 -14.08
C VAL A 246 11.82 -23.71 -15.31
N ARG A 247 12.37 -23.39 -16.50
CA ARG A 247 12.04 -24.11 -17.74
C ARG A 247 12.47 -25.59 -17.75
N GLY A 248 13.48 -25.92 -16.95
CA GLY A 248 13.92 -27.28 -16.71
C GLY A 248 13.05 -28.03 -15.68
N ARG A 249 12.00 -27.39 -15.14
CA ARG A 249 11.07 -27.95 -14.14
C ARG A 249 11.79 -28.46 -12.88
N LEU A 250 12.84 -27.74 -12.46
CA LEU A 250 13.54 -28.08 -11.24
C LEU A 250 12.81 -27.48 -10.03
N ASN A 251 12.85 -28.20 -8.93
CA ASN A 251 12.33 -27.68 -7.66
C ASN A 251 13.20 -26.54 -7.16
N VAL A 252 12.57 -25.40 -6.82
CA VAL A 252 13.23 -24.20 -6.32
C VAL A 252 12.70 -23.90 -4.94
N LEU A 253 13.60 -23.72 -3.97
CA LEU A 253 13.29 -23.27 -2.62
C LEU A 253 13.81 -21.84 -2.45
N ILE A 254 12.90 -20.90 -2.08
CA ILE A 254 13.24 -19.52 -1.77
C ILE A 254 13.08 -19.31 -0.27
N SER A 255 14.16 -18.90 0.40
CA SER A 255 14.18 -18.72 1.83
C SER A 255 14.75 -17.33 2.18
N GLY A 256 14.36 -16.78 3.33
CA GLY A 256 14.81 -15.48 3.80
C GLY A 256 13.89 -14.91 4.88
N GLY A 257 14.27 -13.81 5.52
CA GLY A 257 13.49 -13.09 6.52
C GLY A 257 12.25 -12.38 5.94
N THR A 258 11.43 -11.80 6.81
CA THR A 258 10.32 -10.94 6.39
C THR A 258 10.85 -9.73 5.64
N GLY A 259 10.17 -9.29 4.58
CA GLY A 259 10.60 -8.15 3.76
C GLY A 259 11.78 -8.41 2.82
N SER A 260 12.40 -9.61 2.82
CA SER A 260 13.59 -9.92 1.98
C SER A 260 13.29 -10.16 0.49
N GLY A 261 12.04 -9.96 0.02
CA GLY A 261 11.68 -10.13 -1.38
C GLY A 261 11.40 -11.55 -1.84
N LYS A 262 11.14 -12.51 -0.90
CA LYS A 262 10.83 -13.91 -1.26
C LYS A 262 9.68 -14.03 -2.26
N THR A 263 8.56 -13.37 -1.98
CA THR A 263 7.37 -13.39 -2.84
C THR A 263 7.64 -12.68 -4.16
N THR A 264 8.39 -11.59 -4.16
CA THR A 264 8.83 -10.89 -5.36
C THR A 264 9.64 -11.81 -6.26
N MET A 265 10.63 -12.51 -5.69
CA MET A 265 11.45 -13.48 -6.42
C MET A 265 10.59 -14.63 -6.95
N LEU A 266 9.66 -15.16 -6.14
CA LEU A 266 8.74 -16.20 -6.58
C LEU A 266 7.88 -15.75 -7.77
N ASN A 267 7.33 -14.54 -7.72
CA ASN A 267 6.54 -13.98 -8.82
C ASN A 267 7.38 -13.83 -10.09
N VAL A 268 8.62 -13.35 -9.97
CA VAL A 268 9.55 -13.23 -11.11
C VAL A 268 9.85 -14.60 -11.71
N LEU A 269 10.12 -15.61 -10.88
CA LEU A 269 10.36 -16.99 -11.35
C LEU A 269 9.11 -17.59 -12.02
N SER A 270 7.92 -17.34 -11.45
CA SER A 270 6.65 -17.80 -12.01
C SER A 270 6.39 -17.23 -13.42
N SER A 271 6.89 -16.03 -13.72
CA SER A 271 6.78 -15.45 -15.07
C SER A 271 7.55 -16.23 -16.16
N PHE A 272 8.47 -17.11 -15.77
CA PHE A 272 9.22 -17.96 -16.71
C PHE A 272 8.50 -19.26 -17.07
N ILE A 273 7.42 -19.60 -16.35
CA ILE A 273 6.57 -20.76 -16.61
C ILE A 273 5.84 -20.51 -17.95
N LEU A 274 5.80 -21.52 -18.80
CA LEU A 274 5.12 -21.43 -20.09
C LEU A 274 3.60 -21.53 -19.89
N HIS A 275 2.84 -20.78 -20.69
CA HIS A 275 1.37 -20.71 -20.60
C HIS A 275 0.65 -22.07 -20.78
N ASN A 276 1.34 -23.10 -21.24
CA ASN A 276 0.79 -24.43 -21.49
C ASN A 276 1.10 -25.42 -20.35
N GLU A 277 1.49 -24.95 -19.18
CA GLU A 277 1.86 -25.78 -18.02
C GLU A 277 0.98 -25.51 -16.82
#